data_615454ca1ba532904c69484fc95abbdf
#
_entry.id   615454ca1ba532904c69484fc95abbdf
#
_cell.length_a   1.000
_cell.length_b   1.000
_cell.length_c   1.000
_cell.angle_alpha   90.00
_cell.angle_beta   90.00
_cell.angle_gamma   90.00
#
_symmetry.space_group_name_H-M   'P 1'
#
loop_
_entity.id
_entity.type
_entity.pdbx_description
1 polymer ?
#
loop_
_entity_poly.entity_id
_entity_poly.type
_entity_poly.pdbx_seq_one_letter_code
_entity_poly.pdbx_strand_id
1 'polypeptide(L)'
;MCSSDLEITLIQKDKVEVKFIKKIKQANNPTKIELAICLVKKTPMEIILQKSTELGVSKIIPIVSERTEVKDLNYERARKIVIEATEQSNQLNPPEISEVKKLKDFLKNLDSSTKLLFADVNSQTILKNDNIKKGEALSILIGPEGDFSPAERESILTVPDVKSFTISKNILRSDTAVITAISLVNFVYFNS
;
A
#
# COMPACT_ATOMS: atom_id res chain seq x y z
N MET A 1 -8.33 -18.27 4.61
CA MET A 1 -7.80 -19.66 4.69
C MET A 1 -6.98 -19.81 5.97
N CYS A 2 -7.10 -20.92 6.67
CA CYS A 2 -6.41 -21.10 7.94
C CYS A 2 -4.92 -21.38 7.71
N SER A 3 -4.03 -20.71 8.43
CA SER A 3 -2.58 -20.94 8.38
C SER A 3 -2.13 -22.18 9.18
N SER A 4 -3.09 -22.91 9.76
CA SER A 4 -2.84 -24.04 10.66
C SER A 4 -3.98 -25.06 10.56
N ASP A 5 -3.65 -26.34 10.73
CA ASP A 5 -4.64 -27.38 10.96
C ASP A 5 -5.08 -27.35 12.42
N LEU A 6 -6.40 -27.35 12.61
CA LEU A 6 -7.03 -27.36 13.93
C LEU A 6 -7.98 -28.56 14.01
N GLU A 7 -7.97 -29.26 15.11
CA GLU A 7 -8.95 -30.30 15.46
C GLU A 7 -9.95 -29.74 16.46
N ILE A 8 -11.23 -29.89 16.17
CA ILE A 8 -12.28 -29.53 17.12
C ILE A 8 -12.36 -30.65 18.17
N THR A 9 -12.03 -30.34 19.40
CA THR A 9 -12.03 -31.31 20.52
C THR A 9 -13.30 -31.26 21.36
N LEU A 10 -14.03 -30.15 21.33
CA LEU A 10 -15.30 -30.01 22.07
C LEU A 10 -16.19 -28.97 21.38
N ILE A 11 -17.48 -29.27 21.28
CA ILE A 11 -18.52 -28.33 20.85
C ILE A 11 -19.60 -28.28 21.96
N GLN A 12 -19.85 -27.09 22.49
CA GLN A 12 -20.94 -26.77 23.41
C GLN A 12 -21.78 -25.62 22.84
N LYS A 13 -22.90 -25.31 23.46
CA LYS A 13 -23.85 -24.30 22.99
C LYS A 13 -23.21 -22.90 22.79
N ASP A 14 -22.25 -22.55 23.63
CA ASP A 14 -21.60 -21.24 23.73
C ASP A 14 -20.07 -21.31 23.69
N LYS A 15 -19.50 -22.52 23.49
CA LYS A 15 -18.05 -22.76 23.50
C LYS A 15 -17.64 -23.81 22.51
N VAL A 16 -16.57 -23.54 21.75
CA VAL A 16 -15.86 -24.53 20.93
C VAL A 16 -14.41 -24.57 21.38
N GLU A 17 -13.90 -25.75 21.67
CA GLU A 17 -12.48 -25.97 21.93
C GLU A 17 -11.80 -26.54 20.71
N VAL A 18 -10.65 -25.99 20.36
CA VAL A 18 -9.84 -26.46 19.25
C VAL A 18 -8.42 -26.76 19.71
N LYS A 19 -7.85 -27.82 19.14
CA LYS A 19 -6.45 -28.19 19.36
C LYS A 19 -5.65 -27.85 18.11
N PHE A 20 -4.53 -27.18 18.30
CA PHE A 20 -3.55 -26.93 17.23
C PHE A 20 -2.85 -28.25 16.85
N ILE A 21 -2.92 -28.66 15.60
CA ILE A 21 -2.30 -29.88 15.10
C ILE A 21 -0.99 -29.54 14.36
N LYS A 22 -1.05 -28.68 13.36
CA LYS A 22 0.09 -28.39 12.50
C LYS A 22 0.00 -26.98 11.94
N LYS A 23 1.16 -26.33 11.84
CA LYS A 23 1.32 -25.09 11.07
C LYS A 23 1.43 -25.43 9.59
N ILE A 24 0.50 -24.96 8.77
CA ILE A 24 0.46 -25.21 7.33
C ILE A 24 1.28 -24.18 6.56
N LYS A 25 1.17 -22.92 6.95
CA LYS A 25 1.81 -21.80 6.27
C LYS A 25 2.56 -20.93 7.27
N GLN A 26 3.77 -20.55 6.92
CA GLN A 26 4.56 -19.59 7.67
C GLN A 26 4.64 -18.29 6.88
N ALA A 27 4.50 -17.14 7.58
CA ALA A 27 4.77 -15.87 6.94
C ALA A 27 6.22 -15.85 6.45
N ASN A 28 6.40 -15.69 5.14
CA ASN A 28 7.68 -15.30 4.59
C ASN A 28 7.91 -13.81 4.93
N ASN A 29 9.13 -13.32 4.79
CA ASN A 29 9.39 -11.89 4.92
C ASN A 29 8.39 -11.12 4.02
N PRO A 30 7.65 -10.15 4.58
CA PRO A 30 6.72 -9.38 3.80
C PRO A 30 7.47 -8.68 2.65
N THR A 31 6.80 -8.51 1.53
CA THR A 31 7.29 -7.61 0.48
C THR A 31 7.55 -6.24 1.13
N LYS A 32 8.69 -5.63 0.82
CA LYS A 32 9.02 -4.31 1.36
C LYS A 32 8.44 -3.19 0.50
N ILE A 33 7.17 -3.35 0.10
CA ILE A 33 6.45 -2.37 -0.71
C ILE A 33 5.46 -1.65 0.19
N GLU A 34 5.63 -0.35 0.32
CA GLU A 34 4.74 0.55 1.05
C GLU A 34 3.93 1.41 0.08
N LEU A 35 2.72 1.79 0.46
CA LEU A 35 1.88 2.72 -0.26
C LEU A 35 1.70 4.01 0.55
N ALA A 36 2.28 5.11 0.08
CA ALA A 36 1.99 6.46 0.55
C ALA A 36 0.90 7.08 -0.34
N ILE A 37 -0.29 7.25 0.21
CA ILE A 37 -1.48 7.67 -0.54
C ILE A 37 -2.13 8.89 0.07
N CYS A 38 -2.36 9.92 -0.73
CA CYS A 38 -3.16 11.06 -0.30
C CYS A 38 -4.59 10.61 -0.01
N LEU A 39 -5.13 11.09 1.13
CA LEU A 39 -6.50 10.75 1.53
C LEU A 39 -7.50 11.22 0.48
N VAL A 40 -8.44 10.34 0.17
CA VAL A 40 -9.54 10.58 -0.77
C VAL A 40 -10.88 10.30 -0.09
N LYS A 41 -11.98 10.56 -0.78
CA LYS A 41 -13.33 10.32 -0.26
C LYS A 41 -13.51 8.85 0.14
N LYS A 42 -14.45 8.59 1.04
CA LYS A 42 -14.67 7.30 1.71
C LYS A 42 -14.67 6.11 0.75
N THR A 43 -15.51 6.11 -0.28
CA THR A 43 -15.68 4.95 -1.17
C THR A 43 -14.40 4.61 -1.95
N PRO A 44 -13.70 5.55 -2.63
CA PRO A 44 -12.41 5.25 -3.23
C PRO A 44 -11.37 4.80 -2.20
N MET A 45 -11.36 5.38 -0.99
CA MET A 45 -10.41 4.99 0.04
C MET A 45 -10.61 3.54 0.52
N GLU A 46 -11.85 3.08 0.66
CA GLU A 46 -12.15 1.69 1.00
C GLU A 46 -11.66 0.72 -0.10
N ILE A 47 -11.83 1.07 -1.38
CA ILE A 47 -11.30 0.30 -2.51
C ILE A 47 -9.76 0.27 -2.48
N ILE A 48 -9.12 1.41 -2.23
CA ILE A 48 -7.67 1.51 -2.12
C ILE A 48 -7.15 0.59 -1.02
N LEU A 49 -7.73 0.66 0.18
CA LEU A 49 -7.34 -0.20 1.30
C LEU A 49 -7.47 -1.69 0.96
N GLN A 50 -8.59 -2.07 0.37
CA GLN A 50 -8.83 -3.44 -0.05
C GLN A 50 -7.81 -3.90 -1.10
N LYS A 51 -7.69 -3.16 -2.21
CA LYS A 51 -6.88 -3.60 -3.36
C LYS A 51 -5.38 -3.50 -3.11
N SER A 52 -4.90 -2.51 -2.36
CA SER A 52 -3.50 -2.47 -1.95
C SER A 52 -3.12 -3.66 -1.06
N THR A 53 -4.03 -4.08 -0.18
CA THR A 53 -3.85 -5.29 0.63
C THR A 53 -3.79 -6.54 -0.24
N GLU A 54 -4.76 -6.75 -1.13
CA GLU A 54 -4.78 -7.90 -2.05
C GLU A 54 -3.51 -7.97 -2.92
N LEU A 55 -2.97 -6.82 -3.31
CA LEU A 55 -1.74 -6.71 -4.11
C LEU A 55 -0.44 -6.82 -3.29
N GLY A 56 -0.54 -7.09 -1.99
CA GLY A 56 0.62 -7.44 -1.16
C GLY A 56 1.43 -6.26 -0.62
N VAL A 57 0.84 -5.08 -0.53
CA VAL A 57 1.47 -3.95 0.16
C VAL A 57 1.64 -4.28 1.64
N SER A 58 2.83 -4.00 2.19
CA SER A 58 3.15 -4.29 3.60
C SER A 58 2.75 -3.18 4.56
N LYS A 59 2.67 -1.93 4.05
CA LYS A 59 2.32 -0.75 4.85
C LYS A 59 1.58 0.28 4.02
N ILE A 60 0.53 0.85 4.61
CA ILE A 60 -0.25 1.95 4.03
C ILE A 60 -0.01 3.20 4.87
N ILE A 61 0.43 4.26 4.23
CA ILE A 61 0.77 5.55 4.85
C ILE A 61 -0.19 6.60 4.31
N PRO A 62 -1.25 6.95 5.05
CA PRO A 62 -2.17 8.01 4.66
C PRO A 62 -1.48 9.37 4.69
N ILE A 63 -1.59 10.14 3.60
CA ILE A 63 -0.94 11.43 3.42
C ILE A 63 -1.99 12.53 3.30
N VAL A 64 -1.67 13.70 3.86
CA VAL A 64 -2.37 14.95 3.62
C VAL A 64 -1.41 15.91 2.90
N SER A 65 -1.79 16.32 1.70
CA SER A 65 -1.14 17.34 0.89
C SER A 65 -1.98 18.61 0.85
N GLU A 66 -1.50 19.64 0.18
CA GLU A 66 -2.17 20.94 0.06
C GLU A 66 -3.58 20.81 -0.53
N ARG A 67 -3.72 19.99 -1.59
CA ARG A 67 -4.99 19.79 -2.31
C ARG A 67 -5.81 18.59 -1.84
N THR A 68 -5.43 17.97 -0.74
CA THR A 68 -6.20 16.88 -0.13
C THR A 68 -7.42 17.46 0.58
N GLU A 69 -8.64 17.07 0.16
CA GLU A 69 -9.89 17.51 0.78
C GLU A 69 -10.14 16.81 2.12
N VAL A 70 -9.92 15.49 2.17
CA VAL A 70 -10.13 14.65 3.35
C VAL A 70 -8.89 14.70 4.24
N LYS A 71 -9.07 14.96 5.54
CA LYS A 71 -7.95 15.17 6.48
C LYS A 71 -7.79 14.05 7.51
N ASP A 72 -8.72 13.12 7.56
CA ASP A 72 -8.74 12.06 8.57
C ASP A 72 -9.17 10.71 7.96
N LEU A 73 -8.80 9.63 8.63
CA LEU A 73 -9.10 8.26 8.26
C LEU A 73 -9.85 7.55 9.39
N ASN A 74 -10.97 6.92 9.08
CA ASN A 74 -11.62 6.03 10.05
C ASN A 74 -10.80 4.74 10.19
N TYR A 75 -9.92 4.69 11.19
CA TYR A 75 -9.00 3.57 11.43
C TYR A 75 -9.72 2.27 11.79
N GLU A 76 -10.83 2.34 12.52
CA GLU A 76 -11.60 1.13 12.85
C GLU A 76 -12.13 0.46 11.58
N ARG A 77 -12.73 1.24 10.69
CA ARG A 77 -13.22 0.75 9.41
C ARG A 77 -12.07 0.30 8.50
N ALA A 78 -10.98 1.07 8.43
CA ALA A 78 -9.81 0.73 7.63
C ALA A 78 -9.19 -0.61 8.05
N ARG A 79 -9.03 -0.85 9.35
CA ARG A 79 -8.53 -2.12 9.88
C ARG A 79 -9.43 -3.31 9.52
N LYS A 80 -10.75 -3.17 9.60
CA LYS A 80 -11.68 -4.22 9.18
C LYS A 80 -11.48 -4.58 7.71
N ILE A 81 -11.39 -3.58 6.83
CA ILE A 81 -11.21 -3.79 5.39
C ILE A 81 -9.90 -4.54 5.09
N VAL A 82 -8.77 -4.12 5.69
CA VAL A 82 -7.49 -4.78 5.41
C VAL A 82 -7.43 -6.21 5.98
N ILE A 83 -8.09 -6.48 7.10
CA ILE A 83 -8.19 -7.84 7.65
C ILE A 83 -9.00 -8.72 6.69
N GLU A 84 -10.20 -8.30 6.28
CA GLU A 84 -11.05 -9.03 5.34
C GLU A 84 -10.31 -9.28 4.01
N ALA A 85 -9.62 -8.25 3.48
CA ALA A 85 -8.84 -8.39 2.24
C ALA A 85 -7.65 -9.35 2.40
N THR A 86 -7.00 -9.36 3.56
CA THR A 86 -5.91 -10.29 3.89
C THR A 86 -6.40 -11.74 3.88
N GLU A 87 -7.55 -12.00 4.50
CA GLU A 87 -8.18 -13.32 4.52
C GLU A 87 -8.56 -13.79 3.11
N GLN A 88 -9.22 -12.93 2.33
CA GLN A 88 -9.65 -13.24 0.97
C GLN A 88 -8.49 -13.48 0.00
N SER A 89 -7.38 -12.75 0.16
CA SER A 89 -6.19 -12.91 -0.68
C SER A 89 -5.23 -13.99 -0.18
N ASN A 90 -5.62 -14.75 0.85
CA ASN A 90 -4.80 -15.83 1.43
C ASN A 90 -3.43 -15.36 1.92
N GLN A 91 -3.33 -14.14 2.37
CA GLN A 91 -2.15 -13.59 3.04
C GLN A 91 -2.18 -13.93 4.53
N LEU A 92 -1.06 -13.82 5.22
CA LEU A 92 -0.97 -14.14 6.65
C LEU A 92 -1.00 -12.91 7.54
N ASN A 93 -0.54 -11.78 7.04
CA ASN A 93 -0.45 -10.54 7.80
C ASN A 93 -1.15 -9.42 7.04
N PRO A 94 -2.07 -8.69 7.69
CA PRO A 94 -2.59 -7.45 7.13
C PRO A 94 -1.48 -6.40 7.05
N PRO A 95 -1.56 -5.46 6.09
CA PRO A 95 -0.64 -4.32 6.06
C PRO A 95 -0.79 -3.47 7.32
N GLU A 96 0.32 -2.90 7.76
CA GLU A 96 0.31 -1.84 8.77
C GLU A 96 -0.38 -0.59 8.19
N ILE A 97 -1.26 0.04 8.96
CA ILE A 97 -1.82 1.35 8.62
C ILE A 97 -1.20 2.37 9.58
N SER A 98 -0.37 3.27 9.07
CA SER A 98 0.24 4.30 9.90
C SER A 98 -0.74 5.45 10.20
N GLU A 99 -0.37 6.30 11.15
CA GLU A 99 -1.09 7.56 11.37
C GLU A 99 -0.99 8.47 10.13
N VAL A 100 -1.99 9.35 9.96
CA VAL A 100 -2.01 10.34 8.88
C VAL A 100 -0.81 11.27 9.02
N LYS A 101 -0.07 11.46 7.93
CA LYS A 101 1.10 12.34 7.88
C LYS A 101 0.89 13.49 6.89
N LYS A 102 1.45 14.65 7.18
CA LYS A 102 1.60 15.69 6.16
C LYS A 102 2.66 15.24 5.15
N LEU A 103 2.48 15.57 3.87
CA LEU A 103 3.44 15.24 2.81
C LEU A 103 4.88 15.64 3.19
N LYS A 104 5.07 16.87 3.68
CA LYS A 104 6.38 17.39 4.10
C LYS A 104 7.04 16.51 5.18
N ASP A 105 6.25 16.05 6.16
CA ASP A 105 6.77 15.23 7.25
C ASP A 105 7.07 13.80 6.77
N PHE A 106 6.27 13.27 5.85
CA PHE A 106 6.53 11.99 5.18
C PHE A 106 7.87 12.04 4.43
N LEU A 107 8.07 13.05 3.56
CA LEU A 107 9.29 13.16 2.77
C LEU A 107 10.54 13.36 3.65
N LYS A 108 10.44 14.17 4.71
CA LYS A 108 11.54 14.42 5.65
C LYS A 108 11.95 13.17 6.44
N ASN A 109 10.99 12.30 6.77
CA ASN A 109 11.22 11.11 7.59
C ASN A 109 11.22 9.81 6.76
N LEU A 110 11.35 9.92 5.44
CA LEU A 110 11.52 8.74 4.59
C LEU A 110 12.86 8.10 4.91
N ASP A 111 12.84 6.79 5.15
CA ASP A 111 14.07 6.03 5.40
C ASP A 111 14.97 6.09 4.16
N SER A 112 16.25 6.43 4.37
CA SER A 112 17.24 6.55 3.29
C SER A 112 17.49 5.24 2.53
N SER A 113 17.12 4.10 3.12
CA SER A 113 17.18 2.78 2.48
C SER A 113 15.92 2.48 1.64
N THR A 114 14.89 3.31 1.70
CA THR A 114 13.63 3.14 0.98
C THR A 114 13.62 4.01 -0.28
N LYS A 115 13.50 3.39 -1.44
CA LYS A 115 13.39 4.10 -2.70
C LYS A 115 11.96 4.64 -2.88
N LEU A 116 11.85 5.94 -3.16
CA LEU A 116 10.58 6.59 -3.47
C LEU A 116 10.22 6.43 -4.95
N LEU A 117 9.08 5.82 -5.21
CA LEU A 117 8.48 5.67 -6.53
C LEU A 117 7.28 6.62 -6.63
N PHE A 118 7.42 7.69 -7.37
CA PHE A 118 6.39 8.71 -7.51
C PHE A 118 5.56 8.48 -8.78
N ALA A 119 4.30 8.08 -8.63
CA ALA A 119 3.34 7.98 -9.73
C ALA A 119 2.90 9.40 -10.13
N ASP A 120 3.55 9.95 -11.13
CA ASP A 120 3.44 11.35 -11.57
C ASP A 120 2.76 11.43 -12.94
N VAL A 121 1.63 12.10 -13.00
CA VAL A 121 0.87 12.31 -14.27
C VAL A 121 1.67 13.14 -15.30
N ASN A 122 2.65 13.91 -14.85
CA ASN A 122 3.50 14.73 -15.70
C ASN A 122 4.79 14.00 -16.13
N SER A 123 5.02 12.79 -15.63
CA SER A 123 6.19 12.00 -16.04
C SER A 123 5.95 11.34 -17.40
N GLN A 124 7.01 11.28 -18.21
CA GLN A 124 7.03 10.49 -19.43
C GLN A 124 7.84 9.19 -19.27
N THR A 125 8.39 8.98 -18.10
CA THR A 125 9.22 7.82 -17.78
C THR A 125 8.35 6.60 -17.52
N ILE A 126 8.64 5.49 -18.17
CA ILE A 126 8.03 4.19 -17.87
C ILE A 126 8.92 3.44 -16.88
N LEU A 127 8.33 2.80 -15.89
CA LEU A 127 9.05 1.98 -14.92
C LEU A 127 9.63 0.74 -15.64
N LYS A 128 10.93 0.47 -15.44
CA LYS A 128 11.66 -0.64 -16.06
C LYS A 128 12.34 -1.50 -15.01
N ASN A 129 12.78 -2.71 -15.38
CA ASN A 129 13.43 -3.67 -14.49
C ASN A 129 14.74 -3.13 -13.85
N ASP A 130 15.45 -2.26 -14.53
CA ASP A 130 16.67 -1.61 -14.00
C ASP A 130 16.39 -0.51 -12.96
N ASN A 131 15.14 -0.11 -12.80
CA ASN A 131 14.75 0.91 -11.83
C ASN A 131 14.53 0.35 -10.42
N ILE A 132 14.32 -0.94 -10.27
CA ILE A 132 14.00 -1.61 -8.99
C ILE A 132 14.88 -2.85 -8.87
N LYS A 133 15.42 -3.07 -7.66
CA LYS A 133 16.18 -4.29 -7.34
C LYS A 133 15.35 -5.20 -6.42
N LYS A 134 15.43 -6.50 -6.66
CA LYS A 134 14.78 -7.47 -5.79
C LYS A 134 15.26 -7.36 -4.34
N GLY A 135 14.31 -7.31 -3.41
CA GLY A 135 14.61 -7.12 -1.97
C GLY A 135 14.78 -5.65 -1.55
N GLU A 136 14.77 -4.69 -2.47
CA GLU A 136 14.79 -3.26 -2.18
C GLU A 136 13.49 -2.84 -1.45
N ALA A 137 13.62 -1.94 -0.48
CA ALA A 137 12.46 -1.32 0.15
C ALA A 137 11.92 -0.20 -0.75
N LEU A 138 10.63 -0.24 -1.05
CA LEU A 138 9.98 0.66 -1.98
C LEU A 138 8.81 1.37 -1.30
N SER A 139 8.65 2.67 -1.54
CA SER A 139 7.48 3.44 -1.15
C SER A 139 6.84 4.07 -2.39
N ILE A 140 5.62 3.66 -2.72
CA ILE A 140 4.86 4.18 -3.87
C ILE A 140 4.07 5.40 -3.39
N LEU A 141 4.35 6.58 -3.94
CA LEU A 141 3.63 7.81 -3.63
C LEU A 141 2.61 8.14 -4.71
N ILE A 142 1.36 8.34 -4.28
CA ILE A 142 0.25 8.70 -5.15
C ILE A 142 -0.48 9.92 -4.60
N GLY A 143 -0.69 10.90 -5.47
CA GLY A 143 -1.33 12.18 -5.13
C GLY A 143 -2.84 12.10 -4.94
N PRO A 144 -3.43 13.24 -4.52
CA PRO A 144 -4.88 13.38 -4.42
C PRO A 144 -5.51 13.54 -5.83
N GLU A 145 -6.84 13.55 -5.90
CA GLU A 145 -7.58 13.74 -7.15
C GLU A 145 -7.25 15.06 -7.87
N GLY A 146 -6.84 16.11 -7.12
CA GLY A 146 -6.40 17.40 -7.65
C GLY A 146 -4.91 17.50 -7.96
N ASP A 147 -4.18 16.37 -7.93
CA ASP A 147 -2.72 16.30 -8.03
C ASP A 147 -1.97 17.10 -6.94
N PHE A 148 -0.68 16.94 -6.83
CA PHE A 148 0.16 17.77 -5.95
C PHE A 148 0.28 19.20 -6.50
N SER A 149 0.49 20.17 -5.60
CA SER A 149 0.83 21.52 -6.05
C SER A 149 2.21 21.52 -6.72
N PRO A 150 2.51 22.53 -7.57
CA PRO A 150 3.84 22.63 -8.20
C PRO A 150 4.98 22.60 -7.19
N ALA A 151 4.83 23.29 -6.05
CA ALA A 151 5.83 23.33 -4.98
C ALA A 151 5.99 21.95 -4.28
N GLU A 152 4.88 21.24 -4.06
CA GLU A 152 4.92 19.89 -3.50
C GLU A 152 5.59 18.92 -4.46
N ARG A 153 5.23 18.98 -5.75
CA ARG A 153 5.85 18.15 -6.80
C ARG A 153 7.36 18.40 -6.87
N GLU A 154 7.80 19.65 -6.86
CA GLU A 154 9.23 19.99 -6.82
C GLU A 154 9.90 19.38 -5.59
N SER A 155 9.29 19.51 -4.41
CA SER A 155 9.82 18.92 -3.17
C SER A 155 9.92 17.40 -3.24
N ILE A 156 8.97 16.71 -3.88
CA ILE A 156 9.03 15.26 -4.08
C ILE A 156 10.21 14.91 -4.99
N LEU A 157 10.41 15.66 -6.07
CA LEU A 157 11.48 15.40 -7.04
C LEU A 157 12.89 15.71 -6.51
N THR A 158 13.03 16.43 -5.39
CA THR A 158 14.31 16.63 -4.70
C THR A 158 14.70 15.49 -3.77
N VAL A 159 13.81 14.51 -3.52
CA VAL A 159 14.16 13.33 -2.70
C VAL A 159 15.26 12.53 -3.39
N PRO A 160 16.34 12.16 -2.68
CA PRO A 160 17.38 11.33 -3.26
C PRO A 160 16.85 10.02 -3.87
N ASP A 161 17.34 9.65 -5.05
CA ASP A 161 16.97 8.42 -5.76
C ASP A 161 15.47 8.26 -6.08
N VAL A 162 14.68 9.34 -5.97
CA VAL A 162 13.28 9.30 -6.40
C VAL A 162 13.17 8.87 -7.87
N LYS A 163 12.22 7.99 -8.15
CA LYS A 163 11.83 7.61 -9.51
C LYS A 163 10.42 8.08 -9.78
N SER A 164 10.30 9.17 -10.57
CA SER A 164 9.02 9.61 -11.12
C SER A 164 8.70 8.76 -12.35
N PHE A 165 7.48 8.22 -12.39
CA PHE A 165 7.05 7.37 -13.52
C PHE A 165 5.57 7.59 -13.83
N THR A 166 5.23 7.41 -15.12
CA THR A 166 3.85 7.44 -15.59
C THR A 166 3.21 6.06 -15.46
N ILE A 167 1.94 6.04 -15.08
CA ILE A 167 1.13 4.81 -14.96
C ILE A 167 0.09 4.69 -16.09
N SER A 168 -0.22 5.78 -16.77
CA SER A 168 -1.20 5.84 -17.87
C SER A 168 -1.02 7.11 -18.67
N LYS A 169 -1.46 7.08 -19.94
CA LYS A 169 -1.62 8.29 -20.77
C LYS A 169 -2.86 9.10 -20.39
N ASN A 170 -3.80 8.48 -19.69
CA ASN A 170 -5.05 9.11 -19.24
C ASN A 170 -4.94 9.49 -17.77
N ILE A 171 -5.70 10.51 -17.37
CA ILE A 171 -5.91 10.83 -15.95
C ILE A 171 -6.78 9.72 -15.35
N LEU A 172 -6.26 9.05 -14.33
CA LEU A 172 -6.95 7.98 -13.62
C LEU A 172 -7.58 8.50 -12.33
N ARG A 173 -8.65 7.86 -11.89
CA ARG A 173 -9.15 8.05 -10.53
C ARG A 173 -8.14 7.45 -9.54
N SER A 174 -8.12 7.93 -8.31
CA SER A 174 -7.13 7.54 -7.30
C SER A 174 -7.12 6.04 -7.02
N ASP A 175 -8.27 5.40 -6.95
CA ASP A 175 -8.39 3.94 -6.79
C ASP A 175 -7.78 3.17 -7.96
N THR A 176 -8.09 3.57 -9.19
CA THR A 176 -7.50 2.99 -10.40
C THR A 176 -5.98 3.26 -10.48
N ALA A 177 -5.54 4.48 -10.14
CA ALA A 177 -4.14 4.85 -10.10
C ALA A 177 -3.33 3.97 -9.13
N VAL A 178 -3.87 3.73 -7.92
CA VAL A 178 -3.24 2.86 -6.91
C VAL A 178 -3.11 1.42 -7.43
N ILE A 179 -4.20 0.83 -7.94
CA ILE A 179 -4.17 -0.54 -8.47
C ILE A 179 -3.13 -0.66 -9.58
N THR A 180 -3.15 0.29 -10.52
CA THR A 180 -2.22 0.28 -11.67
C THR A 180 -0.77 0.44 -11.22
N ALA A 181 -0.48 1.40 -10.34
CA ALA A 181 0.86 1.66 -9.85
C ALA A 181 1.44 0.45 -9.11
N ILE A 182 0.68 -0.13 -8.17
CA ILE A 182 1.13 -1.30 -7.40
C ILE A 182 1.34 -2.50 -8.33
N SER A 183 0.44 -2.73 -9.30
CA SER A 183 0.57 -3.84 -10.26
C SER A 183 1.82 -3.70 -11.12
N LEU A 184 2.13 -2.49 -11.62
CA LEU A 184 3.35 -2.23 -12.38
C LEU A 184 4.61 -2.42 -11.53
N VAL A 185 4.60 -1.90 -10.31
CA VAL A 185 5.73 -2.06 -9.38
C VAL A 185 5.94 -3.54 -9.05
N ASN A 186 4.89 -4.28 -8.74
CA ASN A 186 4.96 -5.72 -8.49
C ASN A 186 5.50 -6.47 -9.72
N PHE A 187 5.01 -6.16 -10.92
CA PHE A 187 5.50 -6.78 -12.15
C PHE A 187 7.01 -6.57 -12.32
N VAL A 188 7.48 -5.35 -12.15
CA VAL A 188 8.92 -5.04 -12.23
C VAL A 188 9.70 -5.70 -11.10
N TYR A 189 9.22 -5.61 -9.86
CA TYR A 189 9.89 -6.14 -8.66
C TYR A 189 10.08 -7.67 -8.70
N PHE A 190 9.10 -8.41 -9.23
CA PHE A 190 9.20 -9.88 -9.30
C PHE A 190 9.98 -10.38 -10.52
N ASN A 191 10.24 -9.51 -11.50
CA ASN A 191 11.01 -9.81 -12.72
C ASN A 191 12.41 -9.19 -12.74
N SER A 192 12.81 -8.49 -11.65
CA SER A 192 14.14 -7.90 -11.48
C SER A 192 15.15 -8.86 -10.84
#